data_30b6ee36dc017bba72c5c33bc8b37566
#
_entry.id   30b6ee36dc017bba72c5c33bc8b37566
#
_cell.length_a   1.000
_cell.length_b   1.000
_cell.length_c   1.000
_cell.angle_alpha   90.00
_cell.angle_beta   90.00
_cell.angle_gamma   90.00
#
_symmetry.space_group_name_H-M   'P 1'
#
loop_
_entity.id
_entity.type
_entity.pdbx_description
1 polymer ?
#
loop_
_entity_poly.entity_id
_entity_poly.type
_entity_poly.pdbx_seq_one_letter_code
_entity_poly.pdbx_strand_id
1 'polypeptide(L)'
;MTTTTPRSDEPSDPTLATLVPRRSRLRDAVAVTAGVLVVLLALASATVLRPGFEGGWAGGARQIDGTERLDTMYWRVPTGWTTVTLVGVDDVPGATVEGAWLLPAGGTSLPEDPAREGDPLPASAAPGTEVQVVVRWRVTECERAAGATPVVHLRSALGLRSTVELGGTLGDSLLGAEGETCR
;
A
#
# COMPACT_ATOMS: atom_id res chain seq x y z
N MET A 1 68.73 10.30 -63.94
CA MET A 1 67.85 9.11 -63.75
C MET A 1 66.75 9.51 -62.74
N THR A 2 65.58 9.84 -63.26
CA THR A 2 64.43 10.31 -62.46
C THR A 2 63.38 9.23 -62.52
N THR A 3 63.13 8.60 -61.39
CA THR A 3 62.16 7.51 -61.23
C THR A 3 60.83 8.14 -60.82
N THR A 4 59.86 8.10 -61.69
CA THR A 4 58.47 8.56 -61.45
C THR A 4 57.67 7.39 -60.94
N THR A 5 57.19 7.52 -59.70
CA THR A 5 56.29 6.52 -59.09
C THR A 5 54.84 6.78 -59.55
N PRO A 6 54.16 5.78 -60.05
CA PRO A 6 52.74 5.96 -60.44
C PRO A 6 51.86 6.04 -59.20
N ARG A 7 51.03 7.05 -59.15
CA ARG A 7 49.96 7.31 -58.17
C ARG A 7 48.80 6.40 -58.51
N SER A 8 48.55 5.40 -57.69
CA SER A 8 47.38 4.56 -57.79
C SER A 8 46.15 5.36 -57.35
N ASP A 9 45.38 5.80 -58.33
CA ASP A 9 44.02 6.31 -58.10
C ASP A 9 43.12 5.09 -57.81
N GLU A 10 42.88 4.86 -56.55
CA GLU A 10 41.94 3.86 -56.04
C GLU A 10 40.50 4.42 -56.25
N PRO A 11 39.67 3.77 -57.07
CA PRO A 11 38.31 4.21 -57.27
C PRO A 11 37.51 3.99 -56.00
N SER A 12 37.18 5.04 -55.32
CA SER A 12 36.22 5.03 -54.20
C SER A 12 34.86 4.64 -54.76
N ASP A 13 34.49 3.39 -54.55
CA ASP A 13 33.22 2.84 -55.01
C ASP A 13 32.04 3.49 -54.26
N PRO A 14 31.23 4.31 -54.92
CA PRO A 14 30.14 5.05 -54.29
C PRO A 14 28.96 4.14 -53.90
N THR A 15 28.99 2.87 -54.29
CA THR A 15 27.90 1.91 -54.05
C THR A 15 27.85 1.39 -52.63
N LEU A 16 28.96 1.38 -51.87
CA LEU A 16 28.98 0.92 -50.51
C LEU A 16 28.35 1.91 -49.50
N ALA A 17 28.28 3.19 -49.82
CA ALA A 17 27.69 4.21 -48.94
C ALA A 17 26.15 4.09 -48.86
N THR A 18 25.51 3.41 -49.80
CA THR A 18 24.04 3.30 -49.90
C THR A 18 23.49 2.09 -49.11
N LEU A 19 24.33 1.17 -48.65
CA LEU A 19 23.91 -0.05 -47.97
C LEU A 19 23.88 0.05 -46.43
N VAL A 20 24.42 1.14 -45.88
CA VAL A 20 24.30 1.35 -44.43
C VAL A 20 22.96 2.07 -44.18
N PRO A 21 21.96 1.41 -43.60
CA PRO A 21 20.72 2.07 -43.30
C PRO A 21 21.03 3.22 -42.34
N ARG A 22 20.84 4.45 -42.82
CA ARG A 22 20.94 5.66 -41.99
C ARG A 22 19.90 5.52 -40.90
N ARG A 23 20.29 4.90 -39.76
CA ARG A 23 19.46 4.91 -38.55
C ARG A 23 19.11 6.36 -38.28
N SER A 24 17.87 6.68 -38.53
CA SER A 24 17.43 8.07 -38.33
C SER A 24 17.48 8.30 -36.80
N ARG A 25 18.40 9.13 -36.37
CA ARG A 25 18.52 9.56 -34.95
C ARG A 25 17.17 9.97 -34.38
N LEU A 26 16.27 10.41 -35.25
CA LEU A 26 14.90 10.76 -34.92
C LEU A 26 14.08 9.51 -34.46
N ARG A 27 14.21 8.36 -35.14
CA ARG A 27 13.51 7.14 -34.76
C ARG A 27 14.01 6.59 -33.42
N ASP A 28 15.32 6.63 -33.21
CA ASP A 28 15.92 6.18 -31.96
C ASP A 28 15.51 7.12 -30.82
N ALA A 29 15.48 8.44 -31.03
CA ALA A 29 15.02 9.41 -30.06
C ALA A 29 13.52 9.21 -29.71
N VAL A 30 12.65 9.01 -30.70
CA VAL A 30 11.22 8.75 -30.47
C VAL A 30 11.01 7.43 -29.71
N ALA A 31 11.76 6.37 -30.05
CA ALA A 31 11.65 5.09 -29.34
C ALA A 31 12.10 5.22 -27.87
N VAL A 32 13.18 5.95 -27.60
CA VAL A 32 13.64 6.19 -26.22
C VAL A 32 12.64 7.03 -25.44
N THR A 33 12.12 8.10 -26.04
CA THR A 33 11.13 8.97 -25.40
C THR A 33 9.84 8.21 -25.10
N ALA A 34 9.35 7.39 -26.03
CA ALA A 34 8.17 6.56 -25.83
C ALA A 34 8.41 5.53 -24.71
N GLY A 35 9.58 4.90 -24.69
CA GLY A 35 9.96 3.94 -23.62
C GLY A 35 10.01 4.60 -22.24
N VAL A 36 10.62 5.78 -22.13
CA VAL A 36 10.66 6.54 -20.87
C VAL A 36 9.25 6.95 -20.43
N LEU A 37 8.40 7.40 -21.35
CA LEU A 37 7.02 7.78 -21.04
C LEU A 37 6.22 6.58 -20.52
N VAL A 38 6.35 5.41 -21.14
CA VAL A 38 5.69 4.17 -20.70
C VAL A 38 6.16 3.77 -19.30
N VAL A 39 7.46 3.85 -19.03
CA VAL A 39 8.00 3.56 -17.69
C VAL A 39 7.49 4.54 -16.64
N LEU A 40 7.45 5.84 -16.96
CA LEU A 40 6.93 6.85 -16.04
C LEU A 40 5.44 6.67 -15.79
N LEU A 41 4.64 6.35 -16.81
CA LEU A 41 3.23 6.03 -16.67
C LEU A 41 3.01 4.76 -15.84
N ALA A 42 3.83 3.72 -16.04
CA ALA A 42 3.77 2.50 -15.24
C ALA A 42 4.12 2.75 -13.77
N LEU A 43 5.16 3.54 -13.50
CA LEU A 43 5.52 3.94 -12.14
C LEU A 43 4.44 4.80 -11.48
N ALA A 44 3.91 5.80 -12.19
CA ALA A 44 2.82 6.64 -11.68
C ALA A 44 1.56 5.81 -11.41
N SER A 45 1.19 4.89 -12.30
CA SER A 45 0.05 4.00 -12.08
C SER A 45 0.26 3.06 -10.90
N ALA A 46 1.48 2.53 -10.71
CA ALA A 46 1.77 1.65 -9.59
C ALA A 46 1.65 2.35 -8.24
N THR A 47 1.99 3.64 -8.14
CA THR A 47 1.84 4.40 -6.90
C THR A 47 0.41 4.88 -6.67
N VAL A 48 -0.27 5.36 -7.71
CA VAL A 48 -1.63 5.92 -7.64
C VAL A 48 -2.69 4.83 -7.50
N LEU A 49 -2.47 3.66 -8.10
CA LEU A 49 -3.45 2.55 -8.08
C LEU A 49 -3.26 1.59 -6.90
N ARG A 50 -2.18 1.71 -6.13
CA ARG A 50 -2.01 0.92 -4.91
C ARG A 50 -3.02 1.38 -3.87
N PRO A 51 -3.78 0.45 -3.29
CA PRO A 51 -4.66 0.80 -2.18
C PRO A 51 -3.82 1.18 -0.96
N GLY A 52 -4.25 2.20 -0.25
CA GLY A 52 -3.60 2.70 0.95
C GLY A 52 -4.57 3.36 1.90
N PHE A 53 -4.07 3.81 3.02
CA PHE A 53 -4.79 4.67 3.94
C PHE A 53 -3.99 5.94 4.20
N GLU A 54 -4.68 7.06 4.34
CA GLU A 54 -4.13 8.31 4.83
C GLU A 54 -4.75 8.68 6.18
N GLY A 55 -4.00 9.51 6.90
CA GLY A 55 -4.44 10.04 8.18
C GLY A 55 -4.68 8.94 9.20
N GLY A 56 -5.31 9.35 10.23
CA GLY A 56 -5.84 8.47 11.24
C GLY A 56 -4.96 8.34 12.47
N TRP A 57 -5.63 8.05 13.52
CA TRP A 57 -5.11 7.84 14.85
C TRP A 57 -5.84 6.63 15.44
N ALA A 58 -5.22 5.96 16.39
CA ALA A 58 -5.89 4.96 17.21
C ALA A 58 -6.85 5.71 18.14
N GLY A 59 -8.11 5.42 18.01
CA GLY A 59 -9.15 6.26 18.58
C GLY A 59 -9.94 5.67 19.70
N GLY A 60 -9.44 4.73 20.39
CA GLY A 60 -10.13 4.13 21.53
C GLY A 60 -9.86 2.66 21.67
N ALA A 61 -9.87 2.23 22.89
CA ALA A 61 -9.80 0.84 23.23
C ALA A 61 -10.78 0.54 24.34
N ARG A 62 -11.37 -0.62 24.30
CA ARG A 62 -12.28 -1.09 25.35
C ARG A 62 -11.99 -2.52 25.67
N GLN A 63 -11.77 -2.80 26.95
CA GLN A 63 -11.72 -4.16 27.45
C GLN A 63 -13.13 -4.79 27.47
N ILE A 64 -13.23 -6.04 27.09
CA ILE A 64 -14.48 -6.78 27.07
C ILE A 64 -14.43 -7.84 28.17
N ASP A 65 -15.45 -7.84 29.00
CA ASP A 65 -15.72 -8.88 30.03
C ASP A 65 -14.59 -9.08 31.07
N GLY A 66 -13.83 -8.05 31.40
CA GLY A 66 -12.74 -8.14 32.37
C GLY A 66 -11.69 -9.21 32.02
N THR A 67 -11.61 -9.58 30.75
CA THR A 67 -10.77 -10.64 30.22
C THR A 67 -9.67 -10.13 29.31
N GLU A 68 -8.93 -11.05 28.75
CA GLU A 68 -7.87 -10.82 27.75
C GLU A 68 -8.38 -10.26 26.41
N ARG A 69 -9.66 -9.87 26.29
CA ARG A 69 -10.27 -9.33 25.06
C ARG A 69 -10.26 -7.83 25.04
N LEU A 70 -9.79 -7.29 23.94
CA LEU A 70 -9.66 -5.85 23.70
C LEU A 70 -10.22 -5.49 22.33
N ASP A 71 -11.17 -4.55 22.27
CA ASP A 71 -11.57 -3.91 21.02
C ASP A 71 -10.76 -2.63 20.84
N THR A 72 -10.15 -2.48 19.67
CA THR A 72 -9.43 -1.26 19.27
C THR A 72 -10.06 -0.65 18.03
N MET A 73 -10.06 0.67 17.93
CA MET A 73 -10.65 1.40 16.82
C MET A 73 -9.62 2.33 16.17
N TYR A 74 -9.62 2.33 14.84
CA TYR A 74 -8.71 3.13 14.02
C TYR A 74 -9.51 3.90 12.99
N TRP A 75 -9.36 5.23 12.94
CA TRP A 75 -9.90 6.05 11.87
C TRP A 75 -8.96 6.06 10.69
N ARG A 76 -9.51 5.85 9.50
CA ARG A 76 -8.75 5.79 8.25
C ARG A 76 -9.53 6.38 7.10
N VAL A 77 -8.80 6.97 6.17
CA VAL A 77 -9.34 7.43 4.89
C VAL A 77 -8.68 6.60 3.79
N PRO A 78 -9.43 5.74 3.08
CA PRO A 78 -8.89 5.01 1.94
C PRO A 78 -8.38 5.96 0.87
N THR A 79 -7.15 5.72 0.41
CA THR A 79 -6.52 6.48 -0.66
C THR A 79 -6.54 5.71 -1.96
N GLY A 80 -6.41 6.44 -3.07
CA GLY A 80 -6.45 5.89 -4.41
C GLY A 80 -7.67 6.33 -5.19
N TRP A 81 -7.85 5.75 -6.37
CA TRP A 81 -8.91 6.13 -7.32
C TRP A 81 -10.03 5.10 -7.39
N THR A 82 -9.88 3.99 -6.70
CA THR A 82 -10.85 2.89 -6.74
C THR A 82 -11.22 2.48 -5.33
N THR A 83 -12.36 1.84 -5.20
CA THR A 83 -12.77 1.17 -3.96
C THR A 83 -11.66 0.28 -3.43
N VAL A 84 -11.41 0.39 -2.14
CA VAL A 84 -10.43 -0.41 -1.41
C VAL A 84 -11.17 -1.45 -0.58
N THR A 85 -10.80 -2.71 -0.74
CA THR A 85 -11.29 -3.81 0.10
C THR A 85 -10.26 -4.08 1.20
N LEU A 86 -10.67 -3.98 2.45
CA LEU A 86 -9.93 -4.48 3.60
C LEU A 86 -10.14 -5.99 3.64
N VAL A 87 -9.07 -6.75 3.53
CA VAL A 87 -9.14 -8.22 3.41
C VAL A 87 -9.10 -8.88 4.78
N GLY A 88 -8.27 -8.36 5.67
CA GLY A 88 -8.08 -8.89 7.02
C GLY A 88 -6.99 -8.12 7.76
N VAL A 89 -6.84 -8.42 9.04
CA VAL A 89 -5.81 -7.88 9.92
C VAL A 89 -4.96 -9.06 10.40
N ASP A 90 -3.65 -8.86 10.47
CA ASP A 90 -2.73 -9.90 10.94
C ASP A 90 -2.76 -10.03 12.47
N ASP A 91 -2.54 -11.24 12.96
CA ASP A 91 -2.17 -11.47 14.35
C ASP A 91 -0.86 -10.73 14.66
N VAL A 92 -0.73 -10.27 15.89
CA VAL A 92 0.51 -9.63 16.35
C VAL A 92 1.16 -10.46 17.46
N PRO A 93 2.46 -10.30 17.72
CA PRO A 93 3.12 -10.96 18.83
C PRO A 93 2.37 -10.70 20.14
N GLY A 94 1.92 -11.73 20.81
CA GLY A 94 1.20 -11.65 22.09
C GLY A 94 -0.30 -11.33 22.00
N ALA A 95 -0.86 -11.17 20.78
CA ALA A 95 -2.30 -11.04 20.61
C ALA A 95 -2.77 -11.62 19.26
N THR A 96 -3.96 -12.23 19.26
CA THR A 96 -4.61 -12.81 18.08
C THR A 96 -5.88 -12.06 17.74
N VAL A 97 -6.20 -11.97 16.45
CA VAL A 97 -7.42 -11.33 15.96
C VAL A 97 -8.60 -12.29 16.10
N GLU A 98 -9.61 -11.92 16.88
CA GLU A 98 -10.87 -12.68 16.98
C GLU A 98 -11.92 -12.19 15.99
N GLY A 99 -11.83 -10.93 15.55
CA GLY A 99 -12.72 -10.33 14.57
C GLY A 99 -12.26 -8.94 14.16
N ALA A 100 -12.68 -8.53 12.97
CA ALA A 100 -12.42 -7.18 12.49
C ALA A 100 -13.60 -6.70 11.63
N TRP A 101 -13.97 -5.44 11.79
CA TRP A 101 -15.14 -4.85 11.16
C TRP A 101 -14.81 -3.47 10.60
N LEU A 102 -15.51 -3.13 9.52
CA LEU A 102 -15.47 -1.82 8.90
C LEU A 102 -16.77 -1.09 9.23
N LEU A 103 -16.67 0.09 9.83
CA LEU A 103 -17.80 0.94 10.14
C LEU A 103 -17.70 2.25 9.35
N PRO A 104 -18.82 2.86 8.96
CA PRO A 104 -18.84 4.22 8.42
C PRO A 104 -18.40 5.20 9.50
N ALA A 105 -17.73 6.29 9.09
CA ALA A 105 -17.41 7.37 10.01
C ALA A 105 -18.70 8.02 10.52
N GLY A 106 -18.83 8.14 11.80
CA GLY A 106 -20.04 8.74 12.39
C GLY A 106 -20.01 8.88 13.90
N GLY A 107 -19.11 8.17 14.56
CA GLY A 107 -18.96 8.20 16.00
C GLY A 107 -17.55 8.52 16.46
N THR A 108 -17.42 9.21 17.56
CA THR A 108 -16.12 9.42 18.24
C THR A 108 -15.82 8.33 19.26
N SER A 109 -16.76 7.42 19.46
CA SER A 109 -16.70 6.35 20.46
C SER A 109 -16.72 4.97 19.80
N LEU A 110 -16.05 4.04 20.44
CA LEU A 110 -16.08 2.64 20.06
C LEU A 110 -17.52 2.11 20.15
N PRO A 111 -18.05 1.43 19.12
CA PRO A 111 -19.41 0.88 19.13
C PRO A 111 -19.56 -0.18 20.22
N GLU A 112 -20.75 -0.29 20.79
CA GLU A 112 -21.01 -1.25 21.86
C GLU A 112 -20.90 -2.70 21.35
N ASP A 113 -21.37 -2.95 20.14
CA ASP A 113 -21.26 -4.24 19.46
C ASP A 113 -20.79 -4.04 17.99
N PRO A 114 -19.48 -4.07 17.72
CA PRO A 114 -18.96 -3.90 16.37
C PRO A 114 -19.49 -4.92 15.36
N ALA A 115 -19.84 -6.11 15.82
CA ALA A 115 -20.36 -7.16 14.96
C ALA A 115 -21.78 -6.90 14.46
N ARG A 116 -22.54 -6.05 15.15
CA ARG A 116 -23.89 -5.62 14.73
C ARG A 116 -23.89 -4.33 13.94
N GLU A 117 -22.92 -3.46 14.20
CA GLU A 117 -22.90 -2.11 13.65
C GLU A 117 -22.02 -1.99 12.41
N GLY A 118 -21.09 -2.92 12.21
CA GLY A 118 -20.10 -2.90 11.13
C GLY A 118 -20.16 -4.11 10.21
N ASP A 119 -19.60 -3.95 9.02
CA ASP A 119 -19.40 -5.02 8.06
C ASP A 119 -18.18 -5.84 8.44
N PRO A 120 -18.29 -7.17 8.63
CA PRO A 120 -17.13 -8.01 8.91
C PRO A 120 -16.16 -8.00 7.72
N LEU A 121 -14.86 -8.08 8.00
CA LEU A 121 -13.88 -8.21 6.93
C LEU A 121 -13.99 -9.60 6.26
N PRO A 122 -13.89 -9.66 4.91
CA PRO A 122 -13.49 -8.58 4.00
C PRO A 122 -14.63 -7.59 3.69
N ALA A 123 -14.37 -6.30 3.85
CA ALA A 123 -15.30 -5.21 3.59
C ALA A 123 -14.67 -4.12 2.72
N SER A 124 -15.49 -3.31 2.05
CA SER A 124 -15.01 -2.34 1.06
C SER A 124 -15.39 -0.91 1.42
N ALA A 125 -14.45 0.01 1.21
CA ALA A 125 -14.63 1.44 1.42
C ALA A 125 -14.34 2.24 0.15
N ALA A 126 -15.10 3.32 -0.06
CA ALA A 126 -14.87 4.25 -1.16
C ALA A 126 -13.65 5.16 -0.87
N PRO A 127 -12.91 5.59 -1.90
CA PRO A 127 -11.81 6.53 -1.73
C PRO A 127 -12.29 7.85 -1.12
N GLY A 128 -11.48 8.42 -0.24
CA GLY A 128 -11.79 9.71 0.42
C GLY A 128 -12.92 9.66 1.44
N THR A 129 -13.52 8.50 1.68
CA THR A 129 -14.55 8.33 2.71
C THR A 129 -13.87 7.93 4.01
N GLU A 130 -14.06 8.70 5.06
CA GLU A 130 -13.58 8.32 6.38
C GLU A 130 -14.30 7.06 6.86
N VAL A 131 -13.55 6.11 7.38
CA VAL A 131 -14.05 4.84 7.91
C VAL A 131 -13.38 4.51 9.24
N GLN A 132 -14.05 3.69 10.01
CA GLN A 132 -13.51 3.15 11.26
C GLN A 132 -13.24 1.66 11.08
N VAL A 133 -12.02 1.25 11.38
CA VAL A 133 -11.64 -0.16 11.44
C VAL A 133 -11.62 -0.56 12.91
N VAL A 134 -12.50 -1.45 13.30
CA VAL A 134 -12.55 -2.00 14.66
C VAL A 134 -11.99 -3.39 14.63
N VAL A 135 -11.04 -3.67 15.52
CA VAL A 135 -10.39 -4.97 15.63
C VAL A 135 -10.55 -5.50 17.05
N ARG A 136 -11.03 -6.72 17.18
CA ARG A 136 -11.12 -7.46 18.45
C ARG A 136 -9.92 -8.37 18.58
N TRP A 137 -9.19 -8.16 19.65
CA TRP A 137 -8.00 -8.90 20.01
C TRP A 137 -8.25 -9.83 21.19
N ARG A 138 -7.62 -10.99 21.16
CA ARG A 138 -7.35 -11.77 22.34
C ARG A 138 -5.89 -11.59 22.71
N VAL A 139 -5.63 -10.89 23.81
CA VAL A 139 -4.29 -10.62 24.33
C VAL A 139 -3.85 -11.79 25.21
N THR A 140 -2.74 -12.43 24.87
CA THR A 140 -2.17 -13.54 25.63
C THR A 140 -0.85 -13.18 26.32
N GLU A 141 -0.10 -12.23 25.76
CA GLU A 141 1.18 -11.75 26.28
C GLU A 141 1.27 -10.24 26.17
N CYS A 142 0.90 -9.53 27.23
CA CYS A 142 0.77 -8.07 27.24
C CYS A 142 2.03 -7.32 26.83
N GLU A 143 3.20 -7.69 27.38
CA GLU A 143 4.45 -6.99 27.06
C GLU A 143 4.82 -7.08 25.59
N ARG A 144 4.55 -8.23 24.96
CA ARG A 144 4.79 -8.40 23.52
C ARG A 144 3.75 -7.69 22.68
N ALA A 145 2.48 -7.75 23.08
CA ALA A 145 1.40 -7.09 22.38
C ALA A 145 1.54 -5.56 22.42
N ALA A 146 2.01 -4.99 23.53
CA ALA A 146 2.16 -3.55 23.68
C ALA A 146 3.09 -2.92 22.65
N GLY A 147 4.17 -3.59 22.27
CA GLY A 147 5.11 -3.09 21.25
C GLY A 147 4.68 -3.32 19.81
N ALA A 148 3.59 -4.04 19.57
CA ALA A 148 3.19 -4.46 18.24
C ALA A 148 2.33 -3.41 17.53
N THR A 149 2.59 -3.19 16.25
CA THR A 149 1.79 -2.34 15.37
C THR A 149 0.88 -3.23 14.52
N PRO A 150 -0.45 -3.05 14.58
CA PRO A 150 -1.39 -3.81 13.78
C PRO A 150 -1.26 -3.49 12.29
N VAL A 151 -1.32 -4.53 11.46
CA VAL A 151 -1.21 -4.45 10.00
C VAL A 151 -2.49 -4.95 9.34
N VAL A 152 -3.02 -4.18 8.40
CA VAL A 152 -4.19 -4.54 7.59
C VAL A 152 -3.78 -4.84 6.16
N HIS A 153 -4.39 -5.87 5.58
CA HIS A 153 -4.26 -6.21 4.17
C HIS A 153 -5.33 -5.53 3.35
N LEU A 154 -4.89 -4.84 2.31
CA LEU A 154 -5.75 -4.11 1.38
C LEU A 154 -5.71 -4.71 -0.01
N ARG A 155 -6.82 -4.59 -0.73
CA ARG A 155 -6.93 -4.96 -2.14
C ARG A 155 -7.74 -3.89 -2.88
N SER A 156 -7.20 -3.38 -3.99
CA SER A 156 -7.95 -2.49 -4.89
C SER A 156 -8.96 -3.27 -5.75
N ALA A 157 -9.90 -2.55 -6.37
CA ALA A 157 -10.82 -3.12 -7.36
C ALA A 157 -10.09 -3.79 -8.55
N LEU A 158 -8.86 -3.38 -8.84
CA LEU A 158 -8.01 -3.96 -9.87
C LEU A 158 -7.22 -5.20 -9.39
N GLY A 159 -7.43 -5.64 -8.14
CA GLY A 159 -6.76 -6.79 -7.56
C GLY A 159 -5.35 -6.53 -7.01
N LEU A 160 -4.86 -5.29 -7.06
CA LEU A 160 -3.58 -4.92 -6.47
C LEU A 160 -3.67 -5.02 -4.95
N ARG A 161 -2.64 -5.59 -4.34
CA ARG A 161 -2.56 -5.81 -2.89
C ARG A 161 -1.53 -4.87 -2.27
N SER A 162 -1.80 -4.45 -1.05
CA SER A 162 -0.86 -3.74 -0.18
C SER A 162 -1.11 -4.11 1.28
N THR A 163 -0.14 -3.81 2.11
CA THR A 163 -0.24 -3.90 3.56
C THR A 163 0.00 -2.52 4.13
N VAL A 164 -0.78 -2.14 5.12
CA VAL A 164 -0.70 -0.82 5.77
C VAL A 164 -0.79 -0.99 7.27
N GLU A 165 0.06 -0.29 8.00
CA GLU A 165 -0.05 -0.21 9.46
C GLU A 165 -1.28 0.61 9.85
N LEU A 166 -2.03 0.13 10.84
CA LEU A 166 -3.19 0.83 11.36
C LEU A 166 -2.82 2.04 12.26
N GLY A 167 -1.52 2.27 12.47
CA GLY A 167 -0.97 3.39 13.22
C GLY A 167 -1.09 3.26 14.73
N GLY A 168 -0.05 3.68 15.42
CA GLY A 168 0.10 3.46 16.85
C GLY A 168 0.44 2.01 17.19
N THR A 169 0.92 1.80 18.38
CA THR A 169 1.13 0.46 18.92
C THR A 169 -0.14 -0.03 19.61
N LEU A 170 -0.28 -1.34 19.76
CA LEU A 170 -1.37 -1.90 20.56
C LEU A 170 -1.27 -1.43 22.03
N GLY A 171 -0.06 -1.13 22.51
CA GLY A 171 0.20 -0.56 23.82
C GLY A 171 -0.43 0.80 24.05
N ASP A 172 -0.48 1.66 23.02
CA ASP A 172 -1.17 2.95 23.13
C ASP A 172 -2.65 2.75 23.41
N SER A 173 -3.23 1.68 22.86
CA SER A 173 -4.61 1.27 23.10
C SER A 173 -4.78 0.55 24.45
N LEU A 174 -3.81 -0.25 24.88
CA LEU A 174 -3.82 -0.94 26.17
C LEU A 174 -3.70 0.03 27.35
N LEU A 175 -2.93 1.12 27.19
CA LEU A 175 -2.78 2.17 28.20
C LEU A 175 -4.02 3.06 28.30
N GLY A 176 -4.74 3.26 27.18
CA GLY A 176 -5.97 4.04 27.11
C GLY A 176 -7.21 3.33 27.67
N ALA A 177 -7.18 2.00 27.71
CA ALA A 177 -8.25 1.18 28.31
C ALA A 177 -8.08 1.06 29.82
N GLU A 178 -8.15 2.20 30.54
CA GLU A 178 -8.16 2.31 32.02
C GLU A 178 -7.23 1.35 32.80
N GLY A 179 -6.11 0.98 32.22
CA GLY A 179 -4.95 0.41 32.95
C GLY A 179 -5.09 -1.01 33.53
N GLU A 180 -6.13 -1.76 33.22
CA GLU A 180 -6.35 -3.08 33.84
C GLU A 180 -6.07 -4.30 32.96
N THR A 181 -6.02 -4.15 31.65
CA THR A 181 -5.88 -5.30 30.72
C THR A 181 -4.55 -6.03 30.86
N CYS A 182 -3.53 -5.40 31.42
CA CYS A 182 -2.16 -5.93 31.51
C CYS A 182 -1.56 -5.82 32.91
N ARG A 183 -2.35 -6.05 33.95
CA ARG A 183 -1.87 -6.18 35.34
C ARG A 183 -1.79 -7.62 35.79
#